data_075c2734a2d4f9515750f9aade1941b6
#
_entry.id   075c2734a2d4f9515750f9aade1941b6
#
_cell.length_a   1.000
_cell.length_b   1.000
_cell.length_c   1.000
_cell.angle_alpha   90.00
_cell.angle_beta   90.00
_cell.angle_gamma   90.00
#
_symmetry.space_group_name_H-M   'P 1'
#
loop_
_entity.id
_entity.type
_entity.pdbx_description
1 polymer ?
#
loop_
_entity_poly.entity_id
_entity_poly.type
_entity_poly.pdbx_seq_one_letter_code
_entity_poly.pdbx_strand_id
1 'polypeptide(L)'
;MLFRSVISLREDISNVVVGKVLSVDQHPNADKLVVCKVDVGEETIQIVTGADNIASGQLVPIALHGAKLPGGVVIKRGKLRGEESHGMMCSGEELELKDSDYLGAEVDGILILQEDYPLGMDIKEALDLGGDVIDFEITSNRPDCLSMVGMAREFAVTTGKTLSMPEVNVNKGVGNISEDLQIEVKDTELCPRYIARVVKDIKIEPSPQWMRRRLAAAGVRPINNIVDITNYVMLELGQPMHAFDLDKVAGRKIIVRTANPGETLVTLDDKNRNLTPNMLVIADSEKPIAMAGVMGGANTEITEATNQIVFESALF
;
A
#
# COMPACT_ATOMS: atom_id res chain seq x y z
N MET A 1 6.04 -6.60 -26.52
CA MET A 1 6.04 -6.98 -25.09
C MET A 1 6.95 -8.18 -24.93
N LEU A 2 7.90 -8.11 -24.03
CA LEU A 2 8.85 -9.20 -23.75
C LEU A 2 8.70 -9.62 -22.29
N PHE A 3 8.63 -10.93 -22.06
CA PHE A 3 8.72 -11.51 -20.73
C PHE A 3 10.16 -11.34 -20.21
N ARG A 4 10.34 -10.83 -19.00
CA ARG A 4 11.66 -10.67 -18.36
C ARG A 4 11.90 -11.73 -17.29
N SER A 5 11.03 -11.82 -16.31
CA SER A 5 11.20 -12.73 -15.17
C SER A 5 9.89 -13.04 -14.45
N VAL A 6 9.93 -14.12 -13.67
CA VAL A 6 8.97 -14.38 -12.59
C VAL A 6 9.73 -14.23 -11.28
N ILE A 7 9.16 -13.48 -10.35
CA ILE A 7 9.69 -13.28 -9.01
C ILE A 7 8.67 -13.90 -8.05
N SER A 8 9.04 -15.03 -7.44
CA SER A 8 8.23 -15.65 -6.40
C SER A 8 8.48 -14.95 -5.07
N LEU A 9 7.42 -14.41 -4.49
CA LEU A 9 7.51 -13.64 -3.26
C LEU A 9 7.66 -14.56 -2.06
N ARG A 10 8.61 -14.26 -1.17
CA ARG A 10 8.80 -14.93 0.13
C ARG A 10 8.99 -16.46 0.04
N GLU A 11 9.66 -16.97 -0.99
CA GLU A 11 10.04 -18.40 -1.07
C GLU A 11 11.00 -18.82 0.04
N ASP A 12 11.75 -17.89 0.59
CA ASP A 12 12.74 -18.07 1.64
C ASP A 12 12.11 -18.26 3.05
N ILE A 13 10.78 -18.05 3.19
CA ILE A 13 10.03 -18.31 4.42
C ILE A 13 9.32 -19.66 4.31
N SER A 14 9.58 -20.57 5.25
CA SER A 14 8.85 -21.84 5.35
C SER A 14 8.71 -22.32 6.79
N ASN A 15 7.61 -23.03 7.07
CA ASN A 15 7.29 -23.58 8.39
C ASN A 15 7.21 -22.51 9.50
N VAL A 16 6.71 -21.33 9.13
CA VAL A 16 6.32 -20.27 10.05
C VAL A 16 4.80 -20.21 10.08
N VAL A 17 4.20 -20.33 11.26
CA VAL A 17 2.75 -20.44 11.42
C VAL A 17 2.20 -19.40 12.39
N VAL A 18 0.90 -19.16 12.33
CA VAL A 18 0.19 -18.35 13.33
C VAL A 18 0.09 -19.11 14.64
N GLY A 19 0.56 -18.53 15.74
CA GLY A 19 0.41 -19.07 17.08
C GLY A 19 -0.22 -18.07 18.03
N LYS A 20 -0.94 -18.58 19.04
CA LYS A 20 -1.54 -17.79 20.11
C LYS A 20 -0.78 -17.96 21.41
N VAL A 21 -0.35 -16.88 22.00
CA VAL A 21 0.30 -16.86 23.31
C VAL A 21 -0.74 -17.16 24.39
N LEU A 22 -0.58 -18.27 25.09
CA LEU A 22 -1.46 -18.69 26.16
C LEU A 22 -1.03 -18.16 27.52
N SER A 23 0.28 -18.23 27.83
CA SER A 23 0.88 -17.67 29.05
C SER A 23 2.24 -17.08 28.78
N VAL A 24 2.62 -16.12 29.65
CA VAL A 24 3.95 -15.50 29.69
C VAL A 24 4.42 -15.54 31.13
N ASP A 25 5.41 -16.37 31.43
CA ASP A 25 5.94 -16.61 32.75
C ASP A 25 7.39 -16.12 32.83
N GLN A 26 7.81 -15.61 34.00
CA GLN A 26 9.19 -15.16 34.19
C GLN A 26 10.16 -16.36 34.08
N HIS A 27 11.27 -16.19 33.38
CA HIS A 27 12.28 -17.21 33.25
C HIS A 27 12.99 -17.47 34.58
N PRO A 28 13.12 -18.75 35.06
CA PRO A 28 13.66 -19.05 36.40
C PRO A 28 15.11 -18.64 36.61
N ASN A 29 15.92 -18.55 35.55
CA ASN A 29 17.35 -18.33 35.63
C ASN A 29 17.83 -17.09 34.77
N ALA A 30 16.90 -16.20 34.39
CA ALA A 30 17.28 -15.04 33.55
C ALA A 30 16.24 -13.91 33.66
N ASP A 31 16.66 -12.76 34.15
CA ASP A 31 15.78 -11.59 34.37
C ASP A 31 15.19 -10.97 33.09
N LYS A 32 15.88 -11.15 31.94
CA LYS A 32 15.49 -10.57 30.65
C LYS A 32 14.78 -11.56 29.71
N LEU A 33 14.49 -12.76 30.19
CA LEU A 33 13.81 -13.78 29.40
C LEU A 33 12.46 -14.11 29.99
N VAL A 34 11.53 -14.51 29.14
CA VAL A 34 10.25 -15.07 29.55
C VAL A 34 10.04 -16.43 28.88
N VAL A 35 9.29 -17.30 29.57
CA VAL A 35 8.88 -18.61 29.08
C VAL A 35 7.42 -18.52 28.69
N CYS A 36 7.11 -18.77 27.42
CA CYS A 36 5.78 -18.67 26.89
C CYS A 36 5.22 -20.04 26.52
N LYS A 37 3.93 -20.25 26.78
CA LYS A 37 3.16 -21.37 26.20
C LYS A 37 2.40 -20.80 25.01
N VAL A 38 2.52 -21.47 23.88
CA VAL A 38 1.97 -21.01 22.60
C VAL A 38 1.20 -22.15 21.94
N ASP A 39 -0.06 -21.89 21.61
CA ASP A 39 -0.90 -22.79 20.84
C ASP A 39 -0.64 -22.53 19.34
N VAL A 40 -0.20 -23.56 18.62
CA VAL A 40 0.07 -23.51 17.17
C VAL A 40 -0.95 -24.32 16.37
N GLY A 41 -2.10 -24.59 16.94
CA GLY A 41 -3.25 -25.28 16.33
C GLY A 41 -3.25 -26.79 16.60
N GLU A 42 -2.18 -27.50 16.27
CA GLU A 42 -2.08 -28.94 16.50
C GLU A 42 -1.57 -29.29 17.90
N GLU A 43 -0.72 -28.44 18.46
CA GLU A 43 -0.11 -28.64 19.78
C GLU A 43 0.16 -27.31 20.49
N THR A 44 0.42 -27.41 21.80
CA THR A 44 0.95 -26.30 22.60
C THR A 44 2.44 -26.50 22.81
N ILE A 45 3.24 -25.54 22.39
CA ILE A 45 4.69 -25.58 22.52
C ILE A 45 5.20 -24.54 23.51
N GLN A 46 6.41 -24.80 24.06
CA GLN A 46 7.13 -23.82 24.88
C GLN A 46 8.12 -23.05 24.03
N ILE A 47 8.12 -21.72 24.16
CA ILE A 47 9.08 -20.83 23.53
C ILE A 47 9.66 -19.89 24.59
N VAL A 48 10.96 -19.71 24.55
CA VAL A 48 11.69 -18.73 25.38
C VAL A 48 12.05 -17.54 24.53
N THR A 49 11.70 -16.33 24.97
CA THR A 49 12.00 -15.09 24.26
C THR A 49 12.50 -14.00 25.20
N GLY A 50 13.26 -13.05 24.64
CA GLY A 50 13.68 -11.83 25.33
C GLY A 50 12.88 -10.60 24.94
N ALA A 51 11.85 -10.74 24.11
CA ALA A 51 11.00 -9.63 23.73
C ALA A 51 10.13 -9.18 24.90
N ASP A 52 9.96 -7.88 25.04
CA ASP A 52 9.20 -7.25 26.12
C ASP A 52 7.77 -6.85 25.71
N ASN A 53 7.47 -6.92 24.42
CA ASN A 53 6.18 -6.55 23.85
C ASN A 53 5.17 -7.70 23.75
N ILE A 54 5.43 -8.84 24.44
CA ILE A 54 4.60 -10.05 24.35
C ILE A 54 3.64 -10.17 25.54
N ALA A 55 2.39 -10.53 25.26
CA ALA A 55 1.35 -10.73 26.27
C ALA A 55 0.45 -11.94 25.92
N SER A 56 -0.18 -12.52 26.96
CA SER A 56 -1.17 -13.57 26.77
C SER A 56 -2.36 -13.09 25.93
N GLY A 57 -2.83 -13.94 25.04
CA GLY A 57 -3.93 -13.69 24.12
C GLY A 57 -3.51 -13.18 22.74
N GLN A 58 -2.29 -12.69 22.57
CA GLN A 58 -1.79 -12.19 21.30
C GLN A 58 -1.58 -13.31 20.28
N LEU A 59 -1.84 -12.99 19.01
CA LEU A 59 -1.45 -13.81 17.86
C LEU A 59 -0.11 -13.31 17.31
N VAL A 60 0.80 -14.24 17.06
CA VAL A 60 2.18 -13.94 16.62
C VAL A 60 2.68 -14.98 15.63
N PRO A 61 3.64 -14.62 14.74
CA PRO A 61 4.30 -15.59 13.87
C PRO A 61 5.24 -16.50 14.68
N ILE A 62 5.11 -17.80 14.49
CA ILE A 62 5.92 -18.82 15.15
C ILE A 62 6.72 -19.61 14.14
N ALA A 63 8.01 -19.47 14.15
CA ALA A 63 8.94 -20.33 13.42
C ALA A 63 9.12 -21.64 14.17
N LEU A 64 8.58 -22.72 13.61
CA LEU A 64 8.69 -24.07 14.17
C LEU A 64 10.08 -24.67 13.94
N HIS A 65 10.35 -25.84 14.55
CA HIS A 65 11.58 -26.57 14.29
C HIS A 65 11.73 -26.91 12.81
N GLY A 66 12.87 -26.53 12.20
CA GLY A 66 13.15 -26.68 10.77
C GLY A 66 12.65 -25.53 9.91
N ALA A 67 11.99 -24.53 10.49
CA ALA A 67 11.59 -23.33 9.77
C ALA A 67 12.79 -22.64 9.12
N LYS A 68 12.58 -22.14 7.91
CA LYS A 68 13.56 -21.30 7.20
C LYS A 68 13.08 -19.87 7.24
N LEU A 69 13.97 -18.97 7.54
CA LEU A 69 13.76 -17.53 7.53
C LEU A 69 14.66 -16.87 6.49
N PRO A 70 14.35 -15.64 6.08
CA PRO A 70 15.22 -14.85 5.20
C PRO A 70 16.68 -14.86 5.66
N GLY A 71 17.61 -14.71 4.72
CA GLY A 71 19.05 -14.82 5.00
C GLY A 71 19.54 -16.25 5.25
N GLY A 72 18.70 -17.28 5.07
CA GLY A 72 19.07 -18.69 5.20
C GLY A 72 19.12 -19.20 6.64
N VAL A 73 18.54 -18.48 7.59
CA VAL A 73 18.46 -18.89 9.00
C VAL A 73 17.51 -20.07 9.14
N VAL A 74 17.95 -21.12 9.85
CA VAL A 74 17.13 -22.31 10.14
C VAL A 74 16.89 -22.42 11.63
N ILE A 75 15.64 -22.45 12.03
CA ILE A 75 15.22 -22.51 13.43
C ILE A 75 15.28 -23.96 13.94
N LYS A 76 15.90 -24.15 15.11
CA LYS A 76 16.04 -25.44 15.76
C LYS A 76 15.52 -25.39 17.17
N ARG A 77 14.96 -26.52 17.65
CA ARG A 77 14.72 -26.72 19.08
C ARG A 77 16.03 -26.57 19.85
N GLY A 78 15.98 -25.88 20.97
CA GLY A 78 17.17 -25.61 21.77
C GLY A 78 16.85 -25.37 23.24
N LYS A 79 17.87 -24.98 24.01
CA LYS A 79 17.72 -24.55 25.40
C LYS A 79 18.33 -23.18 25.58
N LEU A 80 17.55 -22.28 26.19
CA LEU A 80 18.02 -20.96 26.59
C LEU A 80 18.08 -20.90 28.11
N ARG A 81 19.29 -20.72 28.64
CA ARG A 81 19.52 -20.67 30.12
C ARG A 81 18.91 -21.82 30.93
N GLY A 82 18.77 -23.00 30.29
CA GLY A 82 18.24 -24.21 30.94
C GLY A 82 16.81 -24.58 30.53
N GLU A 83 16.01 -23.63 30.08
CA GLU A 83 14.63 -23.84 29.62
C GLU A 83 14.59 -24.23 28.14
N GLU A 84 13.71 -25.19 27.81
CA GLU A 84 13.55 -25.64 26.42
C GLU A 84 12.75 -24.63 25.60
N SER A 85 13.21 -24.38 24.35
CA SER A 85 12.50 -23.59 23.34
C SER A 85 12.28 -24.44 22.09
N HIS A 86 11.03 -24.66 21.73
CA HIS A 86 10.67 -25.58 20.63
C HIS A 86 10.48 -24.86 19.31
N GLY A 87 10.72 -23.55 19.26
CA GLY A 87 10.62 -22.67 18.11
C GLY A 87 11.07 -21.27 18.48
N MET A 88 10.69 -20.31 17.64
CA MET A 88 10.99 -18.91 17.85
C MET A 88 9.76 -18.06 17.47
N MET A 89 9.42 -17.07 18.27
CA MET A 89 8.51 -15.99 17.87
C MET A 89 9.27 -15.04 16.95
N CYS A 90 8.67 -14.62 15.84
CA CYS A 90 9.35 -13.77 14.86
C CYS A 90 8.95 -12.31 15.00
N SER A 91 9.92 -11.43 14.85
CA SER A 91 9.72 -10.02 14.53
C SER A 91 9.41 -9.81 13.05
N GLY A 92 8.97 -8.61 12.68
CA GLY A 92 8.87 -8.25 11.27
C GLY A 92 10.23 -8.18 10.60
N GLU A 93 11.28 -7.76 11.31
CA GLU A 93 12.66 -7.73 10.80
C GLU A 93 13.17 -9.13 10.45
N GLU A 94 12.95 -10.15 11.31
CA GLU A 94 13.36 -11.53 11.04
C GLU A 94 12.62 -12.16 9.86
N LEU A 95 11.44 -11.66 9.53
CA LEU A 95 10.68 -12.04 8.34
C LEU A 95 10.97 -11.11 7.15
N GLU A 96 11.86 -10.13 7.30
CA GLU A 96 12.15 -9.06 6.32
C GLU A 96 10.88 -8.36 5.82
N LEU A 97 9.89 -8.18 6.70
CA LEU A 97 8.66 -7.48 6.41
C LEU A 97 8.81 -5.99 6.69
N LYS A 98 8.14 -5.19 5.86
CA LYS A 98 7.97 -3.75 6.06
C LYS A 98 6.52 -3.43 6.41
N ASP A 99 6.28 -2.22 6.88
CA ASP A 99 4.92 -1.74 7.11
C ASP A 99 4.07 -1.74 5.82
N SER A 100 4.70 -1.70 4.63
CA SER A 100 4.01 -1.93 3.36
C SER A 100 3.50 -3.37 3.20
N ASP A 101 4.17 -4.35 3.78
CA ASP A 101 3.78 -5.76 3.75
C ASP A 101 2.73 -6.07 4.82
N TYR A 102 2.95 -5.59 6.03
CA TYR A 102 2.02 -5.72 7.16
C TYR A 102 2.22 -4.58 8.17
N LEU A 103 1.13 -3.91 8.59
CA LEU A 103 1.20 -2.80 9.54
C LEU A 103 1.75 -3.26 10.89
N GLY A 104 2.77 -2.56 11.39
CA GLY A 104 3.47 -2.90 12.61
C GLY A 104 4.64 -3.86 12.41
N ALA A 105 5.00 -4.20 11.16
CA ALA A 105 6.17 -5.05 10.88
C ALA A 105 7.50 -4.36 11.22
N GLU A 106 7.57 -3.05 11.14
CA GLU A 106 8.77 -2.26 11.47
C GLU A 106 8.84 -1.84 12.95
N VAL A 107 7.90 -2.30 13.79
CA VAL A 107 7.95 -2.09 15.24
C VAL A 107 9.00 -3.02 15.87
N ASP A 108 9.80 -2.50 16.79
CA ASP A 108 10.77 -3.29 17.55
C ASP A 108 10.08 -4.38 18.40
N GLY A 109 10.64 -5.58 18.41
CA GLY A 109 10.11 -6.74 19.11
C GLY A 109 9.35 -7.73 18.23
N ILE A 110 8.52 -8.58 18.86
CA ILE A 110 7.73 -9.60 18.15
C ILE A 110 6.63 -8.93 17.32
N LEU A 111 6.40 -9.43 16.11
CA LEU A 111 5.29 -9.00 15.28
C LEU A 111 3.96 -9.45 15.89
N ILE A 112 3.13 -8.49 16.30
CA ILE A 112 1.80 -8.78 16.84
C ILE A 112 0.79 -8.71 15.70
N LEU A 113 0.09 -9.82 15.45
CA LEU A 113 -0.94 -9.89 14.42
C LEU A 113 -2.21 -9.19 14.90
N GLN A 114 -2.75 -8.28 14.10
CA GLN A 114 -3.88 -7.43 14.49
C GLN A 114 -5.24 -8.02 14.12
N GLU A 115 -5.27 -8.99 13.22
CA GLU A 115 -6.47 -9.67 12.76
C GLU A 115 -6.54 -11.09 13.32
N ASP A 116 -7.74 -11.65 13.38
CA ASP A 116 -7.94 -13.05 13.79
C ASP A 116 -7.61 -13.99 12.62
N TYR A 117 -6.63 -14.85 12.85
CA TYR A 117 -6.22 -15.89 11.90
C TYR A 117 -6.38 -17.26 12.53
N PRO A 118 -6.67 -18.32 11.72
CA PRO A 118 -6.65 -19.70 12.20
C PRO A 118 -5.27 -20.07 12.78
N LEU A 119 -5.27 -20.72 13.94
CA LEU A 119 -4.02 -21.21 14.54
C LEU A 119 -3.40 -22.30 13.68
N GLY A 120 -2.07 -22.27 13.56
CA GLY A 120 -1.34 -23.20 12.70
C GLY A 120 -1.36 -22.85 11.19
N MET A 121 -2.08 -21.81 10.79
CA MET A 121 -2.07 -21.33 9.40
C MET A 121 -0.68 -20.85 9.01
N ASP A 122 -0.23 -21.19 7.79
CA ASP A 122 1.05 -20.69 7.27
C ASP A 122 1.04 -19.15 7.24
N ILE A 123 2.11 -18.54 7.75
CA ILE A 123 2.18 -17.08 7.88
C ILE A 123 2.09 -16.36 6.52
N LYS A 124 2.60 -16.98 5.46
CA LYS A 124 2.51 -16.40 4.11
C LYS A 124 1.08 -16.36 3.61
N GLU A 125 0.29 -17.37 3.96
CA GLU A 125 -1.13 -17.41 3.64
C GLU A 125 -1.90 -16.42 4.52
N ALA A 126 -1.66 -16.40 5.82
CA ALA A 126 -2.31 -15.50 6.77
C ALA A 126 -2.12 -14.03 6.39
N LEU A 127 -0.88 -13.65 6.06
CA LEU A 127 -0.53 -12.27 5.71
C LEU A 127 -0.56 -11.98 4.20
N ASP A 128 -1.04 -12.92 3.37
CA ASP A 128 -1.04 -12.82 1.90
C ASP A 128 0.35 -12.45 1.34
N LEU A 129 1.43 -13.04 1.88
CA LEU A 129 2.82 -12.72 1.51
C LEU A 129 3.31 -13.46 0.27
N GLY A 130 2.63 -14.50 -0.14
CA GLY A 130 3.00 -15.32 -1.28
C GLY A 130 2.56 -14.76 -2.63
N GLY A 131 2.86 -15.52 -3.67
CA GLY A 131 2.46 -15.24 -5.04
C GLY A 131 3.63 -14.94 -5.96
N ASP A 132 3.34 -14.85 -7.24
CA ASP A 132 4.32 -14.57 -8.28
C ASP A 132 4.08 -13.21 -8.91
N VAL A 133 5.13 -12.44 -9.06
CA VAL A 133 5.14 -11.21 -9.85
C VAL A 133 5.78 -11.50 -11.19
N ILE A 134 5.03 -11.26 -12.26
CA ILE A 134 5.54 -11.41 -13.63
C ILE A 134 5.99 -10.04 -14.13
N ASP A 135 7.28 -9.92 -14.43
CA ASP A 135 7.86 -8.70 -14.99
C ASP A 135 7.85 -8.76 -16.51
N PHE A 136 7.22 -7.76 -17.12
CA PHE A 136 7.16 -7.57 -18.56
C PHE A 136 7.84 -6.29 -19.01
N GLU A 137 8.65 -6.37 -20.03
CA GLU A 137 9.12 -5.20 -20.74
C GLU A 137 8.08 -4.78 -21.78
N ILE A 138 7.43 -3.65 -21.52
CA ILE A 138 6.41 -3.09 -22.42
C ILE A 138 7.09 -2.16 -23.40
N THR A 139 6.91 -2.43 -24.69
CA THR A 139 7.45 -1.60 -25.78
C THR A 139 6.63 -0.31 -25.92
N SER A 140 7.26 0.77 -26.38
CA SER A 140 6.67 2.11 -26.45
C SER A 140 5.40 2.21 -27.32
N ASN A 141 5.21 1.25 -28.24
CA ASN A 141 4.01 1.17 -29.09
C ASN A 141 2.84 0.42 -28.44
N ARG A 142 2.98 -0.04 -27.18
CA ARG A 142 1.94 -0.78 -26.44
C ARG A 142 1.68 -0.15 -25.06
N PRO A 143 1.37 1.17 -24.99
CA PRO A 143 1.08 1.83 -23.72
C PRO A 143 -0.17 1.26 -23.02
N ASP A 144 -1.08 0.65 -23.77
CA ASP A 144 -2.25 -0.07 -23.25
C ASP A 144 -1.87 -1.20 -22.26
N CYS A 145 -0.72 -1.83 -22.47
CA CYS A 145 -0.21 -2.92 -21.61
C CYS A 145 0.47 -2.43 -20.31
N LEU A 146 0.55 -1.12 -20.08
CA LEU A 146 1.02 -0.57 -18.80
C LEU A 146 -0.03 -0.66 -17.68
N SER A 147 -1.21 -1.24 -17.96
CA SER A 147 -2.26 -1.48 -16.97
C SER A 147 -2.63 -2.96 -16.87
N MET A 148 -3.15 -3.37 -15.70
CA MET A 148 -3.62 -4.74 -15.48
C MET A 148 -4.73 -5.13 -16.44
N VAL A 149 -5.68 -4.23 -16.72
CA VAL A 149 -6.76 -4.46 -17.69
C VAL A 149 -6.21 -4.60 -19.12
N GLY A 150 -5.20 -3.80 -19.49
CA GLY A 150 -4.54 -3.93 -20.78
C GLY A 150 -3.83 -5.27 -20.94
N MET A 151 -3.09 -5.69 -19.91
CA MET A 151 -2.46 -7.01 -19.87
C MET A 151 -3.50 -8.14 -19.92
N ALA A 152 -4.60 -8.01 -19.17
CA ALA A 152 -5.66 -9.00 -19.17
C ALA A 152 -6.33 -9.18 -20.56
N ARG A 153 -6.44 -8.08 -21.34
CA ARG A 153 -6.90 -8.14 -22.75
C ARG A 153 -5.97 -8.99 -23.61
N GLU A 154 -4.65 -8.78 -23.49
CA GLU A 154 -3.65 -9.56 -24.23
C GLU A 154 -3.70 -11.04 -23.85
N PHE A 155 -3.81 -11.32 -22.54
CA PHE A 155 -3.98 -12.69 -22.07
C PHE A 155 -5.26 -13.34 -22.60
N ALA A 156 -6.38 -12.63 -22.59
CA ALA A 156 -7.64 -13.13 -23.11
C ALA A 156 -7.53 -13.51 -24.60
N VAL A 157 -6.94 -12.65 -25.41
CA VAL A 157 -6.72 -12.92 -26.85
C VAL A 157 -5.78 -14.12 -27.04
N THR A 158 -4.66 -14.15 -26.33
CA THR A 158 -3.65 -15.22 -26.48
C THR A 158 -4.15 -16.59 -26.04
N THR A 159 -5.00 -16.64 -25.00
CA THR A 159 -5.50 -17.89 -24.43
C THR A 159 -6.88 -18.29 -24.94
N GLY A 160 -7.53 -17.46 -25.76
CA GLY A 160 -8.90 -17.67 -26.24
C GLY A 160 -9.97 -17.55 -25.12
N LYS A 161 -9.62 -16.89 -24.00
CA LYS A 161 -10.53 -16.69 -22.86
C LYS A 161 -11.26 -15.36 -22.96
N THR A 162 -12.39 -15.25 -22.27
CA THR A 162 -13.15 -13.99 -22.17
C THR A 162 -12.56 -13.11 -21.07
N LEU A 163 -12.39 -11.82 -21.35
CA LEU A 163 -12.02 -10.83 -20.35
C LEU A 163 -13.21 -10.57 -19.41
N SER A 164 -12.97 -10.66 -18.10
CA SER A 164 -13.90 -10.20 -17.08
C SER A 164 -13.42 -8.86 -16.55
N MET A 165 -14.22 -7.82 -16.76
CA MET A 165 -13.91 -6.48 -16.20
C MET A 165 -14.29 -6.42 -14.73
N PRO A 166 -13.54 -5.65 -13.91
CA PRO A 166 -13.95 -5.39 -12.55
C PRO A 166 -15.36 -4.79 -12.50
N GLU A 167 -16.18 -5.27 -11.58
CA GLU A 167 -17.51 -4.72 -11.38
C GLU A 167 -17.41 -3.41 -10.61
N VAL A 168 -18.00 -2.34 -11.16
CA VAL A 168 -17.96 -1.02 -10.56
C VAL A 168 -19.32 -0.66 -9.99
N ASN A 169 -19.44 -0.73 -8.67
CA ASN A 169 -20.62 -0.34 -7.93
C ASN A 169 -20.35 0.98 -7.18
N VAL A 170 -20.86 2.09 -7.70
CA VAL A 170 -20.71 3.41 -7.08
C VAL A 170 -22.03 3.81 -6.43
N ASN A 171 -22.00 4.01 -5.12
CA ASN A 171 -23.11 4.63 -4.42
C ASN A 171 -23.32 6.07 -4.93
N LYS A 172 -24.55 6.41 -5.26
CA LYS A 172 -24.88 7.79 -5.64
C LYS A 172 -24.62 8.69 -4.43
N GLY A 173 -23.78 9.70 -4.64
CA GLY A 173 -23.56 10.74 -3.64
C GLY A 173 -24.82 11.56 -3.39
N VAL A 174 -24.80 12.29 -2.29
CA VAL A 174 -25.86 13.23 -1.90
C VAL A 174 -25.43 14.65 -2.25
N GLY A 175 -26.34 15.47 -2.75
CA GLY A 175 -26.09 16.89 -3.09
C GLY A 175 -25.70 17.11 -4.54
N ASN A 176 -25.31 18.36 -4.83
CA ASN A 176 -24.90 18.81 -6.15
C ASN A 176 -23.45 19.32 -6.12
N ILE A 177 -22.59 18.71 -6.90
CA ILE A 177 -21.17 19.07 -6.94
C ILE A 177 -20.92 20.54 -7.27
N SER A 178 -21.81 21.19 -8.02
CA SER A 178 -21.67 22.63 -8.36
C SER A 178 -21.75 23.57 -7.15
N GLU A 179 -22.27 23.09 -6.01
CA GLU A 179 -22.27 23.82 -4.74
C GLU A 179 -20.91 23.71 -4.03
N ASP A 180 -20.15 22.67 -4.32
CA ASP A 180 -18.88 22.35 -3.67
C ASP A 180 -17.66 22.73 -4.49
N LEU A 181 -17.76 22.64 -5.82
CA LEU A 181 -16.62 22.84 -6.72
C LEU A 181 -17.06 23.39 -8.06
N GLN A 182 -16.32 24.36 -8.56
CA GLN A 182 -16.43 24.85 -9.93
C GLN A 182 -15.22 24.42 -10.74
N ILE A 183 -15.43 24.08 -12.04
CA ILE A 183 -14.36 23.69 -12.94
C ILE A 183 -14.41 24.57 -14.19
N GLU A 184 -13.26 25.12 -14.58
CA GLU A 184 -13.08 25.89 -15.78
C GLU A 184 -11.86 25.35 -16.55
N VAL A 185 -12.04 24.89 -17.77
CA VAL A 185 -10.95 24.51 -18.68
C VAL A 185 -10.78 25.63 -19.68
N LYS A 186 -9.69 26.41 -19.55
CA LYS A 186 -9.40 27.55 -20.46
C LYS A 186 -8.70 27.10 -21.73
N ASP A 187 -7.88 26.04 -21.63
CA ASP A 187 -7.15 25.48 -22.76
C ASP A 187 -7.70 24.08 -23.09
N THR A 188 -8.66 24.03 -23.99
CA THR A 188 -9.31 22.79 -24.41
C THR A 188 -8.51 21.99 -25.44
N GLU A 189 -7.46 22.58 -26.03
CA GLU A 189 -6.54 21.85 -26.90
C GLU A 189 -5.55 21.01 -26.07
N LEU A 190 -4.99 21.61 -25.01
CA LEU A 190 -4.06 20.93 -24.10
C LEU A 190 -4.77 20.07 -23.04
N CYS A 191 -6.04 20.36 -22.75
CA CYS A 191 -6.86 19.55 -21.83
C CYS A 191 -8.26 19.35 -22.42
N PRO A 192 -8.44 18.37 -23.31
CA PRO A 192 -9.74 18.09 -23.93
C PRO A 192 -10.81 17.61 -22.95
N ARG A 193 -10.40 17.04 -21.82
CA ARG A 193 -11.33 16.51 -20.80
C ARG A 193 -10.75 16.60 -19.41
N TYR A 194 -11.52 17.17 -18.49
CA TYR A 194 -11.23 17.22 -17.06
C TYR A 194 -12.45 16.76 -16.26
N ILE A 195 -12.28 15.77 -15.42
CA ILE A 195 -13.32 15.24 -14.54
C ILE A 195 -12.85 15.41 -13.12
N ALA A 196 -13.73 15.95 -12.26
CA ALA A 196 -13.50 15.97 -10.83
C ALA A 196 -14.66 15.34 -10.08
N ARG A 197 -14.34 14.72 -8.95
CA ARG A 197 -15.33 14.20 -8.01
C ARG A 197 -14.94 14.59 -6.59
N VAL A 198 -15.89 15.17 -5.87
CA VAL A 198 -15.72 15.54 -4.46
C VAL A 198 -16.12 14.35 -3.59
N VAL A 199 -15.31 14.07 -2.58
CA VAL A 199 -15.62 13.12 -1.50
C VAL A 199 -15.41 13.85 -0.17
N LYS A 200 -16.39 13.75 0.71
CA LYS A 200 -16.43 14.42 2.03
C LYS A 200 -16.44 13.39 3.15
N ASP A 201 -16.17 13.86 4.35
CA ASP A 201 -16.22 13.08 5.59
C ASP A 201 -15.27 11.85 5.52
N ILE A 202 -14.11 12.06 4.89
CA ILE A 202 -13.08 11.05 4.83
C ILE A 202 -12.17 11.12 6.06
N LYS A 203 -11.51 10.00 6.34
CA LYS A 203 -10.43 9.90 7.30
C LYS A 203 -9.19 9.38 6.57
N ILE A 204 -8.07 10.06 6.77
CA ILE A 204 -6.79 9.60 6.23
C ILE A 204 -6.25 8.53 7.17
N GLU A 205 -6.04 7.34 6.60
CA GLU A 205 -5.54 6.17 7.31
C GLU A 205 -4.80 5.25 6.34
N PRO A 206 -4.07 4.24 6.82
CA PRO A 206 -3.46 3.24 5.95
C PRO A 206 -4.51 2.53 5.09
N SER A 207 -4.15 2.21 3.86
CA SER A 207 -5.00 1.42 2.97
C SER A 207 -5.22 -0.01 3.50
N PRO A 208 -6.32 -0.67 3.10
CA PRO A 208 -6.52 -2.08 3.40
C PRO A 208 -5.33 -2.94 2.96
N GLN A 209 -5.02 -3.98 3.72
CA GLN A 209 -3.86 -4.86 3.51
C GLN A 209 -3.74 -5.35 2.06
N TRP A 210 -4.85 -5.84 1.46
CA TRP A 210 -4.86 -6.32 0.09
C TRP A 210 -4.41 -5.29 -0.94
N MET A 211 -4.78 -4.01 -0.76
CA MET A 211 -4.40 -2.92 -1.67
C MET A 211 -2.92 -2.59 -1.52
N ARG A 212 -2.43 -2.47 -0.29
CA ARG A 212 -1.02 -2.20 0.02
C ARG A 212 -0.11 -3.27 -0.58
N ARG A 213 -0.49 -4.54 -0.42
CA ARG A 213 0.22 -5.69 -0.99
C ARG A 213 0.30 -5.65 -2.51
N ARG A 214 -0.82 -5.37 -3.19
CA ARG A 214 -0.84 -5.28 -4.66
C ARG A 214 0.00 -4.11 -5.17
N LEU A 215 -0.05 -2.97 -4.50
CA LEU A 215 0.80 -1.82 -4.82
C LEU A 215 2.28 -2.15 -4.62
N ALA A 216 2.65 -2.74 -3.49
CA ALA A 216 4.02 -3.15 -3.20
C ALA A 216 4.53 -4.18 -4.22
N ALA A 217 3.73 -5.19 -4.56
CA ALA A 217 4.05 -6.17 -5.60
C ALA A 217 4.27 -5.54 -6.99
N ALA A 218 3.57 -4.44 -7.28
CA ALA A 218 3.75 -3.65 -8.50
C ALA A 218 4.90 -2.62 -8.39
N GLY A 219 5.66 -2.61 -7.29
CA GLY A 219 6.79 -1.69 -7.07
C GLY A 219 6.38 -0.30 -6.62
N VAL A 220 5.12 -0.09 -6.22
CA VAL A 220 4.60 1.19 -5.73
C VAL A 220 4.51 1.15 -4.20
N ARG A 221 5.18 2.08 -3.54
CA ARG A 221 5.14 2.20 -2.08
C ARG A 221 3.79 2.75 -1.63
N PRO A 222 3.03 2.04 -0.78
CA PRO A 222 1.82 2.57 -0.16
C PRO A 222 2.11 3.77 0.76
N ILE A 223 1.20 4.74 0.77
CA ILE A 223 1.34 5.98 1.56
C ILE A 223 0.13 6.14 2.49
N ASN A 224 -1.06 6.33 1.92
CA ASN A 224 -2.31 6.41 2.64
C ASN A 224 -3.47 6.02 1.70
N ASN A 225 -4.64 5.79 2.27
CA ASN A 225 -5.81 5.31 1.53
C ASN A 225 -6.17 6.14 0.29
N ILE A 226 -5.99 7.46 0.30
CA ILE A 226 -6.37 8.33 -0.82
C ILE A 226 -5.32 8.25 -1.94
N VAL A 227 -4.04 8.40 -1.61
CA VAL A 227 -2.95 8.30 -2.58
C VAL A 227 -2.88 6.89 -3.18
N ASP A 228 -3.06 5.88 -2.36
CA ASP A 228 -3.03 4.48 -2.78
C ASP A 228 -4.19 4.14 -3.72
N ILE A 229 -5.39 4.68 -3.49
CA ILE A 229 -6.52 4.56 -4.44
C ILE A 229 -6.16 5.14 -5.80
N THR A 230 -5.54 6.32 -5.88
CA THR A 230 -5.15 6.92 -7.16
C THR A 230 -4.12 6.07 -7.89
N ASN A 231 -3.13 5.56 -7.17
CA ASN A 231 -2.11 4.66 -7.72
C ASN A 231 -2.70 3.32 -8.14
N TYR A 232 -3.59 2.74 -7.33
CA TYR A 232 -4.23 1.47 -7.65
C TYR A 232 -5.08 1.56 -8.93
N VAL A 233 -5.90 2.60 -9.06
CA VAL A 233 -6.71 2.85 -10.27
C VAL A 233 -5.83 3.05 -11.50
N MET A 234 -4.73 3.77 -11.37
CA MET A 234 -3.76 3.95 -12.45
C MET A 234 -3.16 2.61 -12.90
N LEU A 235 -2.73 1.76 -11.98
CA LEU A 235 -2.18 0.44 -12.30
C LEU A 235 -3.24 -0.50 -12.88
N GLU A 236 -4.47 -0.47 -12.37
CA GLU A 236 -5.53 -1.35 -12.82
C GLU A 236 -6.06 -0.95 -14.20
N LEU A 237 -6.40 0.32 -14.40
CA LEU A 237 -7.10 0.82 -15.58
C LEU A 237 -6.21 1.61 -16.57
N GLY A 238 -5.02 2.03 -16.15
CA GLY A 238 -4.13 2.86 -16.98
C GLY A 238 -4.50 4.34 -16.97
N GLN A 239 -5.39 4.78 -16.07
CA GLN A 239 -5.80 6.17 -15.93
C GLN A 239 -5.07 6.83 -14.77
N PRO A 240 -4.10 7.73 -15.01
CA PRO A 240 -3.51 8.54 -13.95
C PRO A 240 -4.56 9.40 -13.27
N MET A 241 -4.47 9.48 -11.95
CA MET A 241 -5.36 10.28 -11.11
C MET A 241 -4.56 11.10 -10.11
N HIS A 242 -5.17 12.19 -9.64
CA HIS A 242 -4.65 12.97 -8.52
C HIS A 242 -5.77 13.27 -7.52
N ALA A 243 -5.38 13.63 -6.29
CA ALA A 243 -6.30 14.07 -5.26
C ALA A 243 -5.79 15.35 -4.61
N PHE A 244 -6.66 16.35 -4.51
CA PHE A 244 -6.40 17.63 -3.83
C PHE A 244 -7.20 17.67 -2.53
N ASP A 245 -6.61 18.25 -1.49
CA ASP A 245 -7.34 18.67 -0.29
C ASP A 245 -8.26 19.84 -0.68
N LEU A 246 -9.58 19.60 -0.64
CA LEU A 246 -10.59 20.58 -1.09
C LEU A 246 -10.56 21.86 -0.26
N ASP A 247 -10.24 21.78 1.02
CA ASP A 247 -10.20 22.94 1.90
C ASP A 247 -9.01 23.86 1.62
N LYS A 248 -7.98 23.34 0.91
CA LYS A 248 -6.82 24.11 0.44
C LYS A 248 -6.98 24.66 -1.00
N VAL A 249 -8.07 24.32 -1.68
CA VAL A 249 -8.39 24.84 -3.03
C VAL A 249 -9.11 26.17 -2.88
N ALA A 250 -8.41 27.28 -3.15
CA ALA A 250 -8.94 28.62 -2.98
C ALA A 250 -10.16 28.88 -3.89
N GLY A 251 -11.20 29.47 -3.31
CA GLY A 251 -12.46 29.74 -4.01
C GLY A 251 -13.24 28.49 -4.43
N ARG A 252 -12.85 27.31 -3.97
CA ARG A 252 -13.43 26.02 -4.40
C ARG A 252 -13.57 25.94 -5.92
N LYS A 253 -12.51 26.36 -6.62
CA LYS A 253 -12.50 26.43 -8.07
C LYS A 253 -11.21 25.81 -8.62
N ILE A 254 -11.37 24.96 -9.63
CA ILE A 254 -10.26 24.42 -10.41
C ILE A 254 -10.26 25.08 -11.79
N ILE A 255 -9.11 25.60 -12.20
CA ILE A 255 -8.91 26.25 -13.48
C ILE A 255 -7.74 25.57 -14.19
N VAL A 256 -8.02 24.88 -15.29
CA VAL A 256 -6.98 24.31 -16.15
C VAL A 256 -6.59 25.34 -17.21
N ARG A 257 -5.34 25.79 -17.17
CA ARG A 257 -4.81 26.87 -18.01
C ARG A 257 -3.31 26.76 -18.19
N THR A 258 -2.75 27.47 -19.13
CA THR A 258 -1.31 27.71 -19.15
C THR A 258 -0.90 28.64 -18.00
N ALA A 259 0.35 28.51 -17.56
CA ALA A 259 0.88 29.32 -16.47
C ALA A 259 1.01 30.79 -16.88
N ASN A 260 0.81 31.72 -15.94
CA ASN A 260 1.11 33.13 -16.16
C ASN A 260 2.61 33.40 -16.00
N PRO A 261 3.13 34.47 -16.66
CA PRO A 261 4.52 34.87 -16.47
C PRO A 261 4.84 35.13 -15.00
N GLY A 262 5.94 34.53 -14.51
CA GLY A 262 6.45 34.74 -13.15
C GLY A 262 5.76 33.86 -12.08
N GLU A 263 4.82 33.00 -12.43
CA GLU A 263 4.27 32.02 -11.49
C GLU A 263 5.31 30.99 -11.07
N THR A 264 5.22 30.57 -9.81
CA THR A 264 6.01 29.48 -9.24
C THR A 264 5.13 28.47 -8.52
N LEU A 265 5.61 27.25 -8.38
CA LEU A 265 4.94 26.19 -7.66
C LEU A 265 5.96 25.37 -6.87
N VAL A 266 5.73 25.17 -5.58
CA VAL A 266 6.42 24.13 -4.82
C VAL A 266 5.70 22.82 -5.05
N THR A 267 6.39 21.85 -5.67
CA THR A 267 5.83 20.53 -5.99
C THR A 267 5.98 19.56 -4.82
N LEU A 268 5.30 18.40 -4.87
CA LEU A 268 5.30 17.36 -3.81
C LEU A 268 6.69 16.79 -3.49
N ASP A 269 7.70 17.07 -4.31
CA ASP A 269 9.12 16.75 -4.04
C ASP A 269 9.88 17.91 -3.36
N ASP A 270 9.17 18.87 -2.78
CA ASP A 270 9.68 20.08 -2.08
C ASP A 270 10.55 21.00 -2.96
N LYS A 271 10.45 20.88 -4.29
CA LYS A 271 11.19 21.74 -5.20
C LYS A 271 10.36 22.92 -5.68
N ASN A 272 10.93 24.10 -5.57
CA ASN A 272 10.34 25.30 -6.18
C ASN A 272 10.59 25.32 -7.69
N ARG A 273 9.49 25.31 -8.48
CA ARG A 273 9.49 25.31 -9.94
C ARG A 273 9.08 26.65 -10.48
N ASN A 274 9.92 27.25 -11.33
CA ASN A 274 9.54 28.42 -12.11
C ASN A 274 8.67 27.94 -13.29
N LEU A 275 7.45 28.44 -13.38
CA LEU A 275 6.53 28.08 -14.44
C LEU A 275 6.67 29.01 -15.63
N THR A 276 6.57 28.45 -16.82
CA THR A 276 6.62 29.22 -18.09
C THR A 276 5.26 29.16 -18.80
N PRO A 277 4.91 30.18 -19.64
CA PRO A 277 3.59 30.25 -20.26
C PRO A 277 3.22 29.12 -21.21
N ASN A 278 4.15 28.25 -21.55
CA ASN A 278 3.90 27.03 -22.32
C ASN A 278 3.63 25.79 -21.45
N MET A 279 3.69 25.90 -20.14
CA MET A 279 3.36 24.82 -19.20
C MET A 279 1.89 24.87 -18.84
N LEU A 280 1.20 23.73 -18.99
CA LEU A 280 -0.17 23.57 -18.52
C LEU A 280 -0.15 23.38 -17.00
N VAL A 281 -1.00 24.11 -16.31
CA VAL A 281 -1.16 24.03 -14.85
C VAL A 281 -2.63 23.81 -14.49
N ILE A 282 -2.83 23.16 -13.37
CA ILE A 282 -4.08 23.18 -12.64
C ILE A 282 -3.92 24.26 -11.58
N ALA A 283 -4.81 25.23 -11.58
CA ALA A 283 -4.80 26.35 -10.65
C ALA A 283 -6.13 26.39 -9.87
N ASP A 284 -6.10 26.99 -8.71
CA ASP A 284 -7.29 27.46 -8.02
C ASP A 284 -7.62 28.90 -8.42
N SER A 285 -8.47 29.61 -7.66
CA SER A 285 -8.83 31.01 -7.95
C SER A 285 -7.64 31.99 -7.77
N GLU A 286 -6.56 31.59 -7.11
CA GLU A 286 -5.47 32.47 -6.69
C GLU A 286 -4.12 32.07 -7.30
N LYS A 287 -3.81 30.77 -7.38
CA LYS A 287 -2.46 30.26 -7.68
C LYS A 287 -2.48 28.90 -8.36
N PRO A 288 -1.36 28.49 -9.00
CA PRO A 288 -1.16 27.09 -9.43
C PRO A 288 -1.15 26.12 -8.24
N ILE A 289 -1.79 24.95 -8.42
CA ILE A 289 -1.87 23.87 -7.45
C ILE A 289 -1.30 22.55 -7.97
N ALA A 290 -1.07 22.45 -9.27
CA ALA A 290 -0.34 21.33 -9.89
C ALA A 290 0.23 21.73 -11.26
N MET A 291 1.30 21.05 -11.68
CA MET A 291 1.72 20.95 -13.08
C MET A 291 0.92 19.82 -13.72
N ALA A 292 0.04 20.15 -14.67
CA ALA A 292 -0.90 19.20 -15.26
C ALA A 292 -0.18 18.00 -15.88
N GLY A 293 -0.59 16.79 -15.51
CA GLY A 293 0.00 15.53 -15.98
C GLY A 293 1.44 15.25 -15.53
N VAL A 294 2.01 16.10 -14.67
CA VAL A 294 3.41 15.96 -14.22
C VAL A 294 3.51 15.74 -12.72
N MET A 295 3.08 16.71 -11.91
CA MET A 295 3.22 16.62 -10.45
C MET A 295 2.30 17.60 -9.70
N GLY A 296 1.70 17.14 -8.63
CA GLY A 296 0.91 17.97 -7.71
C GLY A 296 1.74 19.00 -6.96
N GLY A 297 1.08 20.03 -6.46
CA GLY A 297 1.68 21.04 -5.61
C GLY A 297 1.57 20.66 -4.12
N ALA A 298 2.59 20.98 -3.34
CA ALA A 298 2.60 20.80 -1.89
C ALA A 298 1.50 21.62 -1.19
N ASN A 299 1.03 22.70 -1.82
CA ASN A 299 0.02 23.59 -1.28
C ASN A 299 -1.39 23.00 -1.20
N THR A 300 -1.65 21.87 -1.85
CA THR A 300 -2.93 21.15 -1.81
C THR A 300 -2.76 19.66 -1.49
N GLU A 301 -1.61 19.32 -0.90
CA GLU A 301 -1.27 17.95 -0.50
C GLU A 301 -2.27 17.39 0.51
N ILE A 302 -2.57 16.11 0.39
CA ILE A 302 -3.37 15.33 1.34
C ILE A 302 -2.56 15.11 2.63
N THR A 303 -3.11 15.48 3.76
CA THR A 303 -2.51 15.34 5.09
C THR A 303 -3.46 14.61 6.03
N GLU A 304 -2.98 14.22 7.20
CA GLU A 304 -3.81 13.56 8.23
C GLU A 304 -5.04 14.38 8.64
N ALA A 305 -4.98 15.70 8.50
CA ALA A 305 -6.09 16.62 8.81
C ALA A 305 -7.11 16.74 7.68
N THR A 306 -6.84 16.19 6.49
CA THR A 306 -7.72 16.28 5.32
C THR A 306 -8.98 15.46 5.53
N ASN A 307 -10.17 16.09 5.39
CA ASN A 307 -11.45 15.39 5.49
C ASN A 307 -12.34 15.55 4.26
N GLN A 308 -11.94 16.38 3.30
CA GLN A 308 -12.64 16.58 2.02
C GLN A 308 -11.61 16.60 0.90
N ILE A 309 -11.87 15.88 -0.17
CA ILE A 309 -10.95 15.81 -1.31
C ILE A 309 -11.68 16.03 -2.64
N VAL A 310 -10.89 16.42 -3.62
CA VAL A 310 -11.25 16.39 -5.04
C VAL A 310 -10.39 15.36 -5.73
N PHE A 311 -10.97 14.28 -6.22
CA PHE A 311 -10.31 13.42 -7.19
C PHE A 311 -10.34 14.05 -8.57
N GLU A 312 -9.20 14.01 -9.25
CA GLU A 312 -9.00 14.40 -10.63
C GLU A 312 -8.83 13.18 -11.53
N SER A 313 -9.46 13.21 -12.68
CA SER A 313 -9.17 12.32 -13.80
C SER A 313 -9.25 13.15 -15.08
N ALA A 314 -8.13 13.32 -15.77
CA ALA A 314 -8.04 14.22 -16.90
C ALA A 314 -7.31 13.59 -18.10
N LEU A 315 -7.50 14.20 -19.26
CA LEU A 315 -6.74 13.98 -20.49
C LEU A 315 -6.00 15.27 -20.82
N PHE A 316 -4.67 15.20 -20.79
CA PHE A 316 -3.75 16.28 -21.12
C PHE A 316 -2.97 15.96 -22.39
#